data_2c32849dcf0fadcd809c39c25102dc16
#
_entry.id   2c32849dcf0fadcd809c39c25102dc16
#
_cell.length_a   1.000
_cell.length_b   1.000
_cell.length_c   1.000
_cell.angle_alpha   90.00
_cell.angle_beta   90.00
_cell.angle_gamma   90.00
#
_symmetry.space_group_name_H-M   'P 1'
#
loop_
_entity.id
_entity.type
_entity.pdbx_description
1 polymer ?
#
loop_
_entity_poly.entity_id
_entity_poly.type
_entity_poly.pdbx_seq_one_letter_code
_entity_poly.pdbx_strand_id
1 'polypeptide(L)' 'MTTKKLSDVKLEAEEISTKLNEVNQTIGAQRFENNFLAEKTKKLEVELFQVRAQLERTSSSKLDEMLNL' A
#
# COMPACT_ATOMS: atom_id res chain seq x y z
N MET A 1 -18.77 -43.24 -18.48
CA MET A 1 -17.61 -42.55 -17.88
C MET A 1 -16.63 -42.15 -18.95
N THR A 2 -16.48 -40.86 -19.14
CA THR A 2 -15.57 -40.35 -20.16
C THR A 2 -14.19 -40.21 -19.56
N THR A 3 -13.23 -40.98 -20.06
CA THR A 3 -11.84 -40.82 -19.68
C THR A 3 -11.27 -39.64 -20.50
N LYS A 4 -10.77 -38.67 -19.81
CA LYS A 4 -10.08 -37.55 -20.49
C LYS A 4 -8.83 -38.07 -21.16
N LYS A 5 -8.57 -37.59 -22.35
CA LYS A 5 -7.33 -37.93 -23.04
C LYS A 5 -6.16 -37.27 -22.31
N LEU A 6 -4.99 -37.90 -22.40
CA LEU A 6 -3.77 -37.40 -21.80
C LEU A 6 -3.45 -35.96 -22.27
N SER A 7 -3.70 -35.70 -23.56
CA SER A 7 -3.51 -34.35 -24.13
C SER A 7 -4.42 -33.31 -23.50
N ASP A 8 -5.67 -33.70 -23.15
CA ASP A 8 -6.61 -32.78 -22.48
C ASP A 8 -6.18 -32.48 -21.05
N VAL A 9 -5.71 -33.49 -20.34
CA VAL A 9 -5.19 -33.29 -18.97
C VAL A 9 -3.96 -32.40 -18.97
N LYS A 10 -3.08 -32.60 -19.94
CA LYS A 10 -1.87 -31.77 -20.08
C LYS A 10 -2.24 -30.33 -20.37
N LEU A 11 -3.21 -30.09 -21.24
CA LEU A 11 -3.67 -28.75 -21.58
C LEU A 11 -4.28 -28.04 -20.37
N GLU A 12 -5.11 -28.73 -19.60
CA GLU A 12 -5.68 -28.20 -18.36
C GLU A 12 -4.60 -27.84 -17.35
N ALA A 13 -3.58 -28.69 -17.22
CA ALA A 13 -2.46 -28.42 -16.31
C ALA A 13 -1.68 -27.17 -16.74
N GLU A 14 -1.48 -26.99 -18.03
CA GLU A 14 -0.80 -25.81 -18.58
C GLU A 14 -1.62 -24.55 -18.33
N GLU A 15 -2.94 -24.61 -18.50
CA GLU A 15 -3.84 -23.47 -18.23
C GLU A 15 -3.81 -23.10 -16.76
N ILE A 16 -3.85 -24.07 -15.86
CA ILE A 16 -3.77 -23.84 -14.43
C ILE A 16 -2.44 -23.19 -14.07
N SER A 17 -1.35 -23.68 -14.62
CA SER A 17 -0.02 -23.14 -14.39
C SER A 17 0.08 -21.67 -14.84
N THR A 18 -0.48 -21.37 -16.02
CA THR A 18 -0.51 -20.00 -16.54
C THR A 18 -1.30 -19.07 -15.64
N LYS A 19 -2.49 -19.50 -15.22
CA LYS A 19 -3.34 -18.71 -14.30
C LYS A 19 -2.65 -18.49 -12.97
N LEU A 20 -1.97 -19.51 -12.45
CA LEU A 20 -1.23 -19.40 -11.20
C LEU A 20 -0.11 -18.37 -11.31
N ASN A 21 0.62 -18.37 -12.42
CA ASN A 21 1.65 -17.37 -12.67
C ASN A 21 1.07 -15.96 -12.74
N GLU A 22 -0.06 -15.77 -13.40
CA GLU A 22 -0.72 -14.48 -13.52
C GLU A 22 -1.16 -13.98 -12.14
N VAL A 23 -1.76 -14.84 -11.34
CA VAL A 23 -2.18 -14.50 -9.98
C VAL A 23 -0.98 -14.14 -9.12
N ASN A 24 0.10 -14.89 -9.20
CA ASN A 24 1.31 -14.60 -8.45
C ASN A 24 1.92 -13.25 -8.84
N GLN A 25 1.92 -12.92 -10.12
CA GLN A 25 2.39 -11.62 -10.61
C GLN A 25 1.51 -10.48 -10.07
N THR A 26 0.20 -10.69 -10.06
CA THR A 26 -0.76 -9.72 -9.53
C THR A 26 -0.53 -9.50 -8.04
N ILE A 27 -0.34 -10.59 -7.28
CA ILE A 27 -0.05 -10.51 -5.84
C ILE A 27 1.24 -9.73 -5.59
N GLY A 28 2.28 -10.00 -6.37
CA GLY A 28 3.54 -9.26 -6.25
C GLY A 28 3.39 -7.78 -6.51
N ALA A 29 2.64 -7.42 -7.55
CA ALA A 29 2.36 -6.03 -7.90
C ALA A 29 1.55 -5.34 -6.79
N GLN A 30 0.55 -6.01 -6.25
CA GLN A 30 -0.28 -5.47 -5.16
C GLN A 30 0.52 -5.28 -3.88
N ARG A 31 1.40 -6.21 -3.55
CA ARG A 31 2.29 -6.08 -2.37
C ARG A 31 3.22 -4.89 -2.51
N PHE A 32 3.78 -4.71 -3.68
CA PHE A 32 4.64 -3.57 -3.96
C PHE A 32 3.87 -2.26 -3.80
N GLU A 33 2.69 -2.18 -4.38
CA GLU A 33 1.82 -1.01 -4.29
C GLU A 33 1.40 -0.73 -2.84
N ASN A 34 1.02 -1.78 -2.11
CA ASN A 34 0.62 -1.66 -0.70
C ASN A 34 1.77 -1.15 0.16
N ASN A 35 2.97 -1.65 -0.05
CA ASN A 35 4.15 -1.19 0.67
C ASN A 35 4.46 0.27 0.35
N PHE A 36 4.35 0.64 -0.91
CA PHE A 36 4.55 2.02 -1.36
C PHE A 36 3.54 2.97 -0.70
N LEU A 37 2.26 2.58 -0.68
CA LEU A 37 1.20 3.36 -0.06
C LEU A 37 1.38 3.47 1.45
N ALA A 38 1.78 2.38 2.09
CA ALA A 38 2.04 2.38 3.54
C ALA A 38 3.17 3.34 3.90
N GLU A 39 4.25 3.34 3.13
CA GLU A 39 5.37 4.27 3.34
C GLU A 39 4.94 5.72 3.12
N LYS A 40 4.17 5.95 2.08
CA LYS A 40 3.66 7.29 1.75
C LYS A 40 2.75 7.82 2.86
N THR A 41 1.85 6.96 3.37
CA THR A 41 0.96 7.30 4.47
C THR A 41 1.74 7.65 5.73
N LYS A 42 2.75 6.85 6.05
CA LYS A 42 3.62 7.08 7.20
C LYS A 42 4.34 8.42 7.11
N LYS A 43 4.85 8.72 5.93
CA LYS A 43 5.53 9.99 5.66
C LYS A 43 4.58 11.18 5.84
N LEU A 44 3.36 11.06 5.32
CA LEU A 44 2.34 12.11 5.46
C LEU A 44 1.94 12.31 6.92
N GLU A 45 1.84 11.24 7.70
CA GLU A 45 1.54 11.31 9.14
C GLU A 45 2.62 12.07 9.89
N VAL A 46 3.89 11.81 9.56
CA VAL A 46 5.02 12.53 10.17
C VAL A 46 4.98 13.99 9.80
N GLU A 47 4.75 14.30 8.53
CA GLU A 47 4.64 15.69 8.07
C GLU A 47 3.48 16.43 8.75
N LEU A 48 2.34 15.77 8.90
CA LEU A 48 1.18 16.33 9.58
C LEU A 48 1.49 16.62 11.05
N PHE A 49 2.17 15.70 11.71
CA PHE A 49 2.59 15.88 13.09
C PHE A 49 3.51 17.11 13.24
N GLN A 50 4.48 17.25 12.32
CA GLN A 50 5.41 18.37 12.33
C GLN A 50 4.70 19.70 12.11
N VAL A 51 3.76 19.74 11.17
CA VAL A 51 2.99 20.95 10.89
C VAL A 51 2.14 21.34 12.10
N ARG A 52 1.50 20.36 12.74
CA ARG A 52 0.71 20.62 13.95
C ARG A 52 1.58 21.14 15.09
N ALA A 53 2.77 20.57 15.27
CA ALA A 53 3.69 21.01 16.30
C ALA A 53 4.14 22.47 16.06
N GLN A 54 4.43 22.82 14.80
CA GLN A 54 4.80 24.17 14.45
C GLN A 54 3.64 25.15 14.67
N LEU A 55 2.43 24.73 14.30
CA LEU A 55 1.25 25.58 14.47
C LEU A 55 0.98 25.85 15.94
N GLU A 56 1.09 24.82 16.79
CA GLU A 56 0.92 24.97 18.22
C GLU A 56 1.96 25.91 18.83
N ARG A 57 3.23 25.80 18.41
CA ARG A 57 4.30 26.69 18.85
C ARG A 57 4.03 28.12 18.44
N THR A 58 3.61 28.33 17.20
CA THR A 58 3.29 29.66 16.69
C THR A 58 2.12 30.27 17.45
N SER A 59 1.09 29.48 17.71
CA SER A 59 -0.08 29.95 18.48
C SER A 59 0.29 30.30 19.91
N SER A 60 1.10 29.48 20.57
CA SER A 60 1.59 29.75 21.92
C SER A 60 2.44 31.02 21.97
N SER A 61 3.31 31.18 20.98
CA SER A 61 4.19 32.35 20.88
C SER A 61 3.38 33.63 20.71
N LYS A 62 2.36 33.60 19.89
CA LYS A 62 1.47 34.77 19.70
C LYS A 62 0.68 35.09 20.96
N LEU A 63 0.20 34.04 21.63
CA LEU A 63 -0.53 34.21 22.87
C LEU A 63 0.35 34.83 23.96
N ASP A 64 1.60 34.40 24.07
CA ASP A 64 2.58 34.97 25.00
C ASP A 64 2.85 36.44 24.69
N GLU A 65 3.00 36.79 23.44
CA GLU A 65 3.17 38.19 23.02
C GLU A 65 1.98 39.05 23.42
N MET A 66 0.76 38.52 23.26
CA MET A 66 -0.45 39.22 23.66
C MET A 66 -0.52 39.44 25.17
N LEU A 67 -0.11 38.43 25.94
CA LEU A 67 -0.14 38.49 27.40
C LEU A 67 0.92 39.42 27.97
N ASN A 68 2.00 39.62 27.24
CA ASN A 68 3.09 40.53 27.69
C ASN A 68 2.89 41.98 27.33
N LEU A 69 1.83 42.23 26.62
CA LEU A 69 1.45 43.62 26.34
C LEU A 69 0.78 44.23 27.53
#